data_862119a99c46ee27d8de36743ad9b55d
#
_entry.id   862119a99c46ee27d8de36743ad9b55d
#
_cell.length_a   1.000
_cell.length_b   1.000
_cell.length_c   1.000
_cell.angle_alpha   90.00
_cell.angle_beta   90.00
_cell.angle_gamma   90.00
#
_symmetry.space_group_name_H-M   'P 1'
#
loop_
_entity.id
_entity.type
_entity.pdbx_description
1 polymer ?
#
loop_
_entity_poly.entity_id
_entity_poly.type
_entity_poly.pdbx_seq_one_letter_code
_entity_poly.pdbx_strand_id
1 'polypeptide(L)' 'MKHTIAILLQNESGALTRVASMFSTRGYNIDSLSVAPTQDSMISRLTLVTEGSDEVIGQITKQLYKL' A
#
# COMPACT_ATOMS: atom_id res chain seq x y z
N MET A 1 -3.74 16.21 3.80
CA MET A 1 -5.04 15.49 3.86
C MET A 1 -4.77 14.00 3.97
N LYS A 2 -5.51 13.32 4.82
CA LYS A 2 -5.35 11.88 4.98
C LYS A 2 -6.16 11.12 3.96
N HIS A 3 -5.56 10.08 3.39
CA HIS A 3 -6.21 9.21 2.41
C HIS A 3 -6.07 7.76 2.83
N THR A 4 -7.12 7.00 2.62
CA THR A 4 -7.12 5.57 2.87
C THR A 4 -7.04 4.85 1.53
N ILE A 5 -6.04 3.99 1.39
CA ILE A 5 -5.84 3.20 0.18
C ILE A 5 -5.98 1.73 0.53
N ALA A 6 -6.83 1.03 -0.20
CA ALA A 6 -7.00 -0.41 -0.03
C ALA A 6 -6.60 -1.11 -1.31
N ILE A 7 -5.73 -2.10 -1.20
CA ILE A 7 -5.29 -2.89 -2.35
C ILE A 7 -5.32 -4.37 -2.00
N LEU A 8 -5.43 -5.19 -3.03
CA LEU A 8 -5.32 -6.64 -2.89
C LEU A 8 -3.92 -7.05 -3.33
N LEU A 9 -3.26 -7.84 -2.50
CA LEU A 9 -1.91 -8.34 -2.77
C LEU A 9 -1.94 -9.85 -2.84
N GLN A 10 -1.14 -10.41 -3.73
CA GLN A 10 -0.87 -11.84 -3.68
C GLN A 10 -0.11 -12.14 -2.41
N ASN A 11 -0.55 -13.20 -1.72
CA ASN A 11 0.03 -13.58 -0.44
C ASN A 11 1.33 -14.34 -0.65
N GLU A 12 2.32 -13.65 -1.21
CA GLU A 12 3.63 -14.21 -1.48
C GLU A 12 4.70 -13.47 -0.69
N SER A 13 5.81 -14.17 -0.48
CA SER A 13 6.95 -13.63 0.25
C SER A 13 7.46 -12.38 -0.43
N GLY A 14 7.62 -11.32 0.32
CA GLY A 14 8.21 -10.08 -0.16
C GLY A 14 7.22 -9.06 -0.70
N ALA A 15 5.94 -9.41 -0.90
CA ALA A 15 4.97 -8.46 -1.43
C ALA A 15 4.82 -7.25 -0.49
N LEU A 16 4.64 -7.51 0.80
CA LEU A 16 4.52 -6.44 1.79
C LEU A 16 5.81 -5.63 1.90
N THR A 17 6.95 -6.32 1.83
CA THR A 17 8.25 -5.65 1.88
C THR A 17 8.43 -4.71 0.70
N ARG A 18 7.99 -5.09 -0.49
CA ARG A 18 8.05 -4.22 -1.67
C ARG A 18 7.22 -2.97 -1.49
N VAL A 19 6.01 -3.10 -0.92
CA VAL A 19 5.15 -1.95 -0.65
C VAL A 19 5.83 -1.02 0.35
N ALA A 20 6.32 -1.55 1.46
CA ALA A 20 6.99 -0.76 2.49
C ALA A 20 8.24 -0.07 1.95
N SER A 21 9.02 -0.77 1.13
CA SER A 21 10.23 -0.21 0.54
C SER A 21 9.90 0.94 -0.43
N MET A 22 8.83 0.82 -1.18
CA MET A 22 8.41 1.87 -2.10
C MET A 22 8.11 3.16 -1.33
N PHE A 23 7.39 3.06 -0.22
CA PHE A 23 7.08 4.23 0.61
C PHE A 23 8.34 4.82 1.22
N SER A 24 9.22 3.97 1.74
CA SER A 24 10.47 4.41 2.37
C SER A 24 11.39 5.10 1.36
N THR A 25 11.54 4.50 0.19
CA THR A 25 12.46 5.03 -0.85
C THR A 25 12.00 6.39 -1.36
N ARG A 26 10.70 6.60 -1.47
CA ARG A 26 10.16 7.85 -2.01
C ARG A 26 9.83 8.88 -0.94
N GLY A 27 10.03 8.55 0.33
CA GLY A 27 9.79 9.48 1.42
C GLY A 27 8.32 9.75 1.72
N TYR A 28 7.43 8.86 1.30
CA TYR A 28 6.02 9.00 1.62
C TYR A 28 5.77 8.67 3.08
N ASN A 29 4.79 9.34 3.68
CA ASN A 29 4.43 9.13 5.07
C ASN A 29 3.30 8.11 5.19
N ILE A 30 3.51 7.10 6.03
CA ILE A 30 2.49 6.11 6.36
C ILE A 30 2.01 6.35 7.79
N ASP A 31 0.73 6.71 7.94
CA ASP A 31 0.14 6.90 9.26
C ASP A 31 -0.26 5.56 9.88
N SER A 32 -0.81 4.66 9.08
CA SER A 32 -1.13 3.32 9.55
C SER A 32 -1.13 2.34 8.39
N LEU A 33 -0.89 1.08 8.72
CA LEU A 33 -0.84 0.00 7.74
C LEU A 33 -1.44 -1.24 8.40
N SER A 34 -2.39 -1.86 7.73
CA SER A 34 -2.95 -3.12 8.21
C SER A 34 -3.10 -4.11 7.06
N VAL A 35 -2.93 -5.38 7.38
CA VAL A 35 -3.08 -6.47 6.41
C VAL A 35 -4.07 -7.46 6.99
N ALA A 36 -5.03 -7.86 6.17
CA ALA A 36 -6.06 -8.81 6.59
C ALA A 36 -6.23 -9.90 5.54
N PRO A 37 -6.53 -11.13 5.96
CA PRO A 37 -6.82 -12.19 5.02
C PRO A 37 -8.15 -11.93 4.31
N THR A 38 -8.28 -12.53 3.11
CA THR A 38 -9.54 -12.55 2.39
C THR A 38 -10.06 -13.99 2.35
N GLN A 39 -11.18 -14.21 1.68
CA GLN A 39 -11.71 -15.57 1.50
C GLN A 39 -10.75 -16.42 0.65
N ASP A 40 -9.99 -15.77 -0.24
CA ASP A 40 -8.96 -16.46 -1.03
C ASP A 40 -7.67 -16.48 -0.21
N SER A 41 -7.18 -17.68 0.13
CA SER A 41 -5.96 -17.83 0.93
C SER A 41 -4.72 -17.28 0.25
N MET A 42 -4.76 -17.06 -1.07
CA MET A 42 -3.64 -16.52 -1.83
C MET A 42 -3.65 -15.00 -1.91
N ILE A 43 -4.71 -14.37 -1.42
CA ILE A 43 -4.90 -12.91 -1.54
C ILE A 43 -5.07 -12.31 -0.16
N SER A 44 -4.34 -11.24 0.11
CA SER A 44 -4.51 -10.44 1.33
C SER A 44 -4.94 -9.04 0.96
N ARG A 45 -5.70 -8.40 1.84
CA ARG A 45 -6.10 -7.01 1.69
C ARG A 45 -5.16 -6.15 2.53
N LEU A 46 -4.50 -5.22 1.86
CA LEU A 46 -3.69 -4.21 2.51
C LEU A 46 -4.48 -2.92 2.57
N THR A 47 -4.61 -2.36 3.77
CA THR A 47 -5.22 -1.05 3.96
C THR A 47 -4.18 -0.13 4.56
N LEU A 48 -4.00 1.01 3.93
CA LEU A 48 -2.99 1.93 4.37
C LEU A 48 -3.56 3.35 4.43
N VAL A 49 -3.21 4.09 5.47
CA VAL A 49 -3.56 5.49 5.60
C VAL A 49 -2.29 6.30 5.46
N THR A 50 -2.32 7.22 4.52
CA THR A 50 -1.17 8.09 4.26
C THR A 50 -1.65 9.53 4.18
N GLU A 51 -0.74 10.46 4.40
CA GLU A 51 -1.05 11.88 4.34
C GLU A 51 -0.27 12.52 3.20
N GLY A 52 -0.96 13.36 2.43
CA GLY A 52 -0.35 14.05 1.31
C GLY A 52 -1.38 14.77 0.47
N SER A 53 -0.91 15.50 -0.53
CA SER A 53 -1.77 16.16 -1.50
C SER A 53 -2.36 15.13 -2.45
N ASP A 54 -3.39 15.54 -3.19
CA ASP A 54 -4.00 14.66 -4.19
C ASP A 54 -2.97 14.21 -5.24
N GLU A 55 -2.05 15.10 -5.58
CA GLU A 55 -0.99 14.78 -6.53
C GLU A 55 -0.08 13.67 -6.01
N VAL A 56 0.32 13.76 -4.74
CA VAL A 56 1.15 12.73 -4.11
C VAL A 56 0.40 11.40 -4.03
N ILE A 57 -0.88 11.43 -3.67
CA ILE A 57 -1.70 10.22 -3.61
C ILE A 57 -1.81 9.57 -4.98
N GLY A 58 -1.94 10.37 -6.04
CA GLY A 58 -1.95 9.84 -7.41
C GLY A 58 -0.66 9.13 -7.76
N GLN A 59 0.49 9.68 -7.36
CA GLN A 59 1.78 9.06 -7.58
C GLN A 59 1.90 7.74 -6.83
N ILE A 60 1.46 7.69 -5.58
CA ILE A 60 1.48 6.48 -4.77
C ILE A 60 0.66 5.38 -5.44
N THR A 61 -0.55 5.71 -5.88
CA THR A 61 -1.43 4.75 -6.52
C THR A 61 -0.80 4.15 -7.77
N LYS A 62 -0.18 5.00 -8.60
CA LYS A 62 0.50 4.53 -9.80
C LYS A 62 1.65 3.58 -9.48
N GLN A 63 2.43 3.87 -8.44
CA GLN A 63 3.53 3.01 -8.06
C GLN A 63 3.03 1.65 -7.53
N LEU A 64 1.93 1.65 -6.80
CA LEU A 64 1.37 0.41 -6.28
C LEU A 64 0.91 -0.51 -7.41
N TYR A 65 0.39 0.03 -8.50
CA TYR A 65 -0.03 -0.79 -9.63
C TYR A 65 1.14 -1.44 -10.38
N LYS A 66 2.35 -0.97 -10.16
CA LYS A 66 3.55 -1.52 -10.81
C LYS A 66 4.19 -2.65 -10.01
N LEU A 67 3.70 -2.92 -8.83
CA LEU A 67 4.26 -3.98 -7.97
C LEU A 67 3.66 -5.39 -8.30
#